data_455ff3d9eccc581cd0a66fcb625d448c
#
_entry.id   455ff3d9eccc581cd0a66fcb625d448c
#
_cell.length_a   1.000
_cell.length_b   1.000
_cell.length_c   1.000
_cell.angle_alpha   90.00
_cell.angle_beta   90.00
_cell.angle_gamma   90.00
#
_symmetry.space_group_name_H-M   'P 1'
#
loop_
_entity.id
_entity.type
_entity.pdbx_description
1 polymer ?
#
loop_
_entity_poly.entity_id
_entity_poly.type
_entity_poly.pdbx_seq_one_letter_code
_entity_poly.pdbx_strand_id
1 'polypeptide(L)'
;MYVTQEAARGVGLAAPQVGVGLRIFTWTFHDTGDAPNVGHVINPVLTYLSKASQEEPDRHEDSEGCLSVPGLSYPLKRSDHVRLTGQTVDGEPIDFEARGWFARIMQHEYDHLNGTLYVNRLGDRWARKWKRTQRAEKMNVPGVTWLPGEDRDPFGHDDVDADEVTGQAD
;
A
#
# COMPACT_ATOMS: atom_id res chain seq x y z
N MET A 1 11.54 3.18 -8.73
CA MET A 1 10.30 2.99 -7.96
C MET A 1 9.20 2.37 -8.83
N TYR A 2 8.84 2.94 -9.99
CA TYR A 2 7.78 2.33 -10.83
C TYR A 2 8.05 0.86 -11.19
N VAL A 3 9.25 0.55 -11.71
CA VAL A 3 9.64 -0.83 -12.05
C VAL A 3 9.54 -1.77 -10.83
N THR A 4 9.98 -1.31 -9.66
CA THR A 4 9.89 -2.09 -8.41
C THR A 4 8.44 -2.29 -7.96
N GLN A 5 7.61 -1.24 -8.06
CA GLN A 5 6.19 -1.30 -7.75
C GLN A 5 5.46 -2.28 -8.67
N GLU A 6 5.74 -2.23 -9.96
CA GLU A 6 5.17 -3.14 -10.97
C GLU A 6 5.59 -4.60 -10.71
N ALA A 7 6.88 -4.85 -10.51
CA ALA A 7 7.40 -6.19 -10.19
C ALA A 7 6.80 -6.74 -8.88
N ALA A 8 6.51 -5.87 -7.91
CA ALA A 8 5.84 -6.24 -6.66
C ALA A 8 4.31 -6.34 -6.80
N ARG A 9 3.72 -6.05 -7.97
CA ARG A 9 2.28 -5.94 -8.20
C ARG A 9 1.59 -5.00 -7.18
N GLY A 10 2.33 -3.98 -6.71
CA GLY A 10 1.86 -3.02 -5.74
C GLY A 10 1.08 -1.88 -6.38
N VAL A 11 0.07 -1.38 -5.66
CA VAL A 11 -0.71 -0.20 -6.08
C VAL A 11 -0.07 1.12 -5.66
N GLY A 12 0.93 1.08 -4.77
CA GLY A 12 1.72 2.20 -4.31
C GLY A 12 3.10 1.76 -3.82
N LEU A 13 4.06 2.69 -3.80
CA LEU A 13 5.40 2.46 -3.27
C LEU A 13 6.02 3.77 -2.80
N ALA A 14 6.43 3.83 -1.54
CA ALA A 14 7.13 4.97 -0.97
C ALA A 14 8.64 4.77 -0.98
N ALA A 15 9.41 5.85 -1.15
CA ALA A 15 10.86 5.81 -1.22
C ALA A 15 11.55 5.16 -0.01
N PRO A 16 11.08 5.34 1.25
CA PRO A 16 11.64 4.64 2.40
C PRO A 16 11.59 3.10 2.29
N GLN A 17 10.61 2.53 1.58
CA GLN A 17 10.49 1.08 1.40
C GLN A 17 11.61 0.50 0.52
N VAL A 18 12.24 1.31 -0.31
CA VAL A 18 13.40 0.95 -1.14
C VAL A 18 14.72 1.52 -0.58
N GLY A 19 14.75 1.88 0.70
CA GLY A 19 15.95 2.35 1.39
C GLY A 19 16.34 3.79 1.10
N VAL A 20 15.47 4.59 0.47
CA VAL A 20 15.72 5.99 0.12
C VAL A 20 14.96 6.92 1.06
N GLY A 21 15.67 7.70 1.88
CA GLY A 21 15.10 8.61 2.88
C GLY A 21 14.54 9.91 2.29
N LEU A 22 13.80 9.84 1.19
CA LEU A 22 13.16 10.98 0.53
C LEU A 22 11.65 10.92 0.70
N ARG A 23 11.01 12.08 0.71
CA ARG A 23 9.56 12.20 0.76
C ARG A 23 8.97 12.12 -0.65
N ILE A 24 8.94 10.90 -1.19
CA ILE A 24 8.43 10.58 -2.53
C ILE A 24 7.62 9.29 -2.42
N PHE A 25 6.48 9.23 -3.10
CA PHE A 25 5.83 7.97 -3.40
C PHE A 25 5.23 7.95 -4.81
N THR A 26 5.03 6.74 -5.32
CA THR A 26 4.39 6.44 -6.60
C THR A 26 3.09 5.69 -6.38
N TRP A 27 2.17 5.74 -7.36
CA TRP A 27 0.94 4.95 -7.35
C TRP A 27 0.57 4.49 -8.76
N THR A 28 -0.21 3.41 -8.80
CA THR A 28 -0.95 2.95 -9.97
C THR A 28 -2.32 2.52 -9.48
N PHE A 29 -3.35 3.27 -9.83
CA PHE A 29 -4.71 3.03 -9.41
C PHE A 29 -5.60 2.77 -10.61
N HIS A 30 -6.34 1.67 -10.60
CA HIS A 30 -7.32 1.31 -11.61
C HIS A 30 -8.70 1.59 -11.05
N ASP A 31 -9.38 2.60 -11.59
CA ASP A 31 -10.80 2.78 -11.37
C ASP A 31 -11.61 1.96 -12.39
N THR A 32 -12.87 1.73 -12.10
CA THR A 32 -13.73 0.86 -12.95
C THR A 32 -13.86 1.38 -14.37
N GLY A 33 -13.12 0.74 -15.31
CA GLY A 33 -13.28 0.92 -16.75
C GLY A 33 -12.40 1.98 -17.41
N ASP A 34 -11.62 2.75 -16.66
CA ASP A 34 -10.74 3.79 -17.18
C ASP A 34 -9.27 3.34 -17.30
N ALA A 35 -8.49 4.11 -18.06
CA ALA A 35 -7.04 3.94 -18.06
C ALA A 35 -6.49 4.13 -16.65
N PRO A 36 -5.43 3.37 -16.27
CA PRO A 36 -4.87 3.46 -14.92
C PRO A 36 -4.40 4.89 -14.62
N ASN A 37 -4.79 5.39 -13.44
CA ASN A 37 -4.24 6.62 -12.89
C ASN A 37 -2.86 6.30 -12.31
N VAL A 38 -1.80 6.69 -13.02
CA VAL A 38 -0.41 6.47 -12.63
C VAL A 38 0.22 7.82 -12.30
N GLY A 39 0.92 7.89 -11.16
CA GLY A 39 1.56 9.13 -10.78
C GLY A 39 2.58 8.98 -9.66
N HIS A 40 3.20 10.12 -9.35
CA HIS A 40 4.12 10.27 -8.23
C HIS A 40 3.94 11.64 -7.61
N VAL A 41 4.39 11.78 -6.37
CA VAL A 41 4.41 13.05 -5.67
C VAL A 41 5.69 13.19 -4.85
N ILE A 42 6.27 14.38 -4.88
CA ILE A 42 7.44 14.79 -4.10
C ILE A 42 7.00 15.80 -3.04
N ASN A 43 7.50 15.63 -1.82
CA ASN A 43 7.18 16.46 -0.66
C ASN A 43 5.66 16.62 -0.44
N PRO A 44 4.91 15.51 -0.39
CA PRO A 44 3.48 15.58 -0.25
C PRO A 44 3.05 16.15 1.11
N VAL A 45 1.90 16.83 1.07
CA VAL A 45 1.10 17.19 2.24
C VAL A 45 -0.28 16.57 2.06
N LEU A 46 -0.72 15.79 3.05
CA LEU A 46 -2.03 15.15 3.05
C LEU A 46 -2.96 15.85 4.02
N THR A 47 -4.13 16.25 3.54
CA THR A 47 -5.21 16.87 4.33
C THR A 47 -6.40 15.94 4.35
N TYR A 48 -6.90 15.61 5.54
CA TYR A 48 -8.11 14.81 5.72
C TYR A 48 -9.35 15.69 5.56
N LEU A 49 -10.18 15.37 4.56
CA LEU A 49 -11.43 16.09 4.26
C LEU A 49 -12.65 15.39 4.89
N SER A 50 -12.50 14.13 5.30
CA SER A 50 -13.47 13.40 6.12
C SER A 50 -12.77 12.71 7.29
N LYS A 51 -13.55 12.30 8.29
CA LYS A 51 -13.05 11.44 9.38
C LYS A 51 -13.18 9.98 8.95
N ALA A 52 -12.27 9.14 9.42
CA ALA A 52 -12.44 7.69 9.33
C ALA A 52 -13.71 7.27 10.10
N SER A 53 -14.43 6.29 9.58
CA SER A 53 -15.57 5.69 10.29
C SER A 53 -15.12 5.14 11.65
N GLN A 54 -15.99 5.27 12.65
CA GLN A 54 -15.78 4.70 13.99
C GLN A 54 -16.36 3.28 14.11
N GLU A 55 -16.97 2.77 13.04
CA GLU A 55 -17.47 1.40 12.98
C GLU A 55 -16.31 0.40 12.97
N GLU A 56 -16.61 -0.82 13.44
CA GLU A 56 -15.65 -1.92 13.30
C GLU A 56 -15.31 -2.12 11.83
N PRO A 57 -14.01 -2.25 11.49
CA PRO A 57 -13.61 -2.45 10.11
C PRO A 57 -14.08 -3.81 9.58
N ASP A 58 -14.64 -3.80 8.38
CA ASP A 58 -15.00 -5.01 7.65
C ASP A 58 -13.75 -5.76 7.18
N ARG A 59 -13.79 -7.10 7.22
CA ARG A 59 -12.62 -7.94 6.91
C ARG A 59 -12.26 -7.99 5.45
N HIS A 60 -13.20 -7.71 4.57
CA HIS A 60 -13.01 -7.76 3.11
C HIS A 60 -12.87 -6.34 2.54
N GLU A 61 -13.86 -5.49 2.82
CA GLU A 61 -13.91 -4.13 2.27
C GLU A 61 -12.82 -3.20 2.82
N ASP A 62 -12.42 -3.38 4.09
CA ASP A 62 -11.41 -2.53 4.72
C ASP A 62 -10.02 -3.20 4.78
N SER A 63 -9.84 -4.38 4.16
CA SER A 63 -8.57 -5.11 4.21
C SER A 63 -7.46 -4.31 3.53
N GLU A 64 -6.37 -4.11 4.23
CA GLU A 64 -5.19 -3.38 3.76
C GLU A 64 -3.95 -4.27 3.91
N GLY A 65 -3.17 -4.39 2.83
CA GLY A 65 -1.87 -5.06 2.81
C GLY A 65 -0.75 -4.05 2.63
N CYS A 66 0.49 -4.49 2.78
CA CYS A 66 1.67 -3.65 2.58
C CYS A 66 2.85 -4.49 2.10
N LEU A 67 3.57 -4.00 1.09
CA LEU A 67 4.79 -4.64 0.59
C LEU A 67 5.87 -4.79 1.69
N SER A 68 5.84 -3.92 2.72
CA SER A 68 6.72 -4.01 3.90
C SER A 68 6.19 -4.95 4.99
N VAL A 69 5.03 -5.58 4.79
CA VAL A 69 4.43 -6.60 5.68
C VAL A 69 3.95 -7.76 4.80
N PRO A 70 4.88 -8.46 4.14
CA PRO A 70 4.56 -9.40 3.07
C PRO A 70 3.65 -10.54 3.54
N GLY A 71 2.70 -10.92 2.68
CA GLY A 71 1.77 -12.02 2.89
C GLY A 71 0.68 -11.79 3.94
N LEU A 72 0.57 -10.59 4.51
CA LEU A 72 -0.41 -10.28 5.56
C LEU A 72 -1.27 -9.07 5.21
N SER A 73 -2.56 -9.20 5.51
CA SER A 73 -3.51 -8.09 5.44
C SER A 73 -4.38 -8.04 6.69
N TYR A 74 -4.75 -6.82 7.09
CA TYR A 74 -5.63 -6.57 8.23
C TYR A 74 -6.61 -5.44 7.91
N PRO A 75 -7.84 -5.51 8.42
CA PRO A 75 -8.82 -4.47 8.18
C PRO A 75 -8.51 -3.21 8.99
N LEU A 76 -8.54 -2.07 8.31
CA LEU A 76 -8.26 -0.75 8.86
C LEU A 76 -9.21 0.29 8.27
N LYS A 77 -9.94 1.01 9.10
CA LYS A 77 -10.73 2.17 8.66
C LYS A 77 -9.81 3.34 8.34
N ARG A 78 -10.02 3.93 7.18
CA ARG A 78 -9.34 5.13 6.69
C ARG A 78 -10.35 6.24 6.45
N SER A 79 -9.86 7.48 6.32
CA SER A 79 -10.66 8.56 5.76
C SER A 79 -11.03 8.22 4.32
N ASP A 80 -12.29 8.39 3.97
CA ASP A 80 -12.78 8.15 2.61
C ASP A 80 -12.47 9.32 1.65
N HIS A 81 -12.05 10.47 2.19
CA HIS A 81 -11.81 11.66 1.40
C HIS A 81 -10.61 12.46 1.93
N VAL A 82 -9.61 12.61 1.07
CA VAL A 82 -8.39 13.36 1.36
C VAL A 82 -8.02 14.28 0.21
N ARG A 83 -7.25 15.33 0.49
CA ARG A 83 -6.58 16.18 -0.51
C ARG A 83 -5.08 15.95 -0.40
N LEU A 84 -4.44 15.73 -1.54
CA LEU A 84 -3.00 15.60 -1.66
C LEU A 84 -2.45 16.81 -2.41
N THR A 85 -1.44 17.47 -1.83
CA THR A 85 -0.67 18.50 -2.51
C THR A 85 0.80 18.13 -2.48
N GLY A 86 1.59 18.65 -3.40
CA GLY A 86 3.01 18.38 -3.52
C GLY A 86 3.54 18.89 -4.86
N GLN A 87 4.56 18.24 -5.39
CA GLN A 87 5.13 18.61 -6.70
C GLN A 87 5.57 17.37 -7.48
N THR A 88 5.64 17.52 -8.80
CA THR A 88 6.24 16.54 -9.71
C THR A 88 7.77 16.59 -9.65
N VAL A 89 8.44 15.68 -10.39
CA VAL A 89 9.90 15.68 -10.56
C VAL A 89 10.41 16.97 -11.24
N ASP A 90 9.58 17.60 -12.05
CA ASP A 90 9.90 18.86 -12.76
C ASP A 90 9.56 20.11 -11.92
N GLY A 91 9.08 19.92 -10.68
CA GLY A 91 8.71 21.00 -9.77
C GLY A 91 7.32 21.58 -9.99
N GLU A 92 6.53 21.00 -10.90
CA GLU A 92 5.15 21.43 -11.16
C GLU A 92 4.25 21.07 -9.97
N PRO A 93 3.34 21.97 -9.56
CA PRO A 93 2.48 21.74 -8.43
C PRO A 93 1.49 20.60 -8.68
N ILE A 94 1.31 19.76 -7.68
CA ILE A 94 0.28 18.73 -7.61
C ILE A 94 -0.75 19.16 -6.57
N ASP A 95 -2.03 19.13 -6.92
CA ASP A 95 -3.14 19.42 -6.02
C ASP A 95 -4.40 18.71 -6.52
N PHE A 96 -4.83 17.66 -5.80
CA PHE A 96 -6.06 16.93 -6.12
C PHE A 96 -6.70 16.30 -4.89
N GLU A 97 -7.97 15.96 -5.02
CA GLU A 97 -8.73 15.19 -4.03
C GLU A 97 -8.82 13.72 -4.45
N ALA A 98 -8.71 12.83 -3.48
CA ALA A 98 -8.86 11.40 -3.65
C ALA A 98 -9.98 10.87 -2.75
N ARG A 99 -10.73 9.87 -3.25
CA ARG A 99 -11.86 9.23 -2.54
C ARG A 99 -11.73 7.71 -2.55
N GLY A 100 -12.40 7.04 -1.61
CA GLY A 100 -12.49 5.59 -1.54
C GLY A 100 -11.11 4.91 -1.49
N TRP A 101 -10.90 3.92 -2.34
CA TRP A 101 -9.64 3.18 -2.44
C TRP A 101 -8.46 4.07 -2.82
N PHE A 102 -8.66 5.06 -3.70
CA PHE A 102 -7.58 5.98 -4.05
C PHE A 102 -7.14 6.83 -2.85
N ALA A 103 -8.11 7.28 -2.02
CA ALA A 103 -7.79 7.97 -0.76
C ALA A 103 -7.03 7.04 0.22
N ARG A 104 -7.35 5.75 0.24
CA ARG A 104 -6.64 4.75 1.05
C ARG A 104 -5.18 4.62 0.62
N ILE A 105 -4.91 4.48 -0.68
CA ILE A 105 -3.55 4.42 -1.24
C ILE A 105 -2.76 5.67 -0.82
N MET A 106 -3.29 6.87 -1.01
CA MET A 106 -2.62 8.12 -0.62
C MET A 106 -2.25 8.16 0.86
N GLN A 107 -3.14 7.72 1.74
CA GLN A 107 -2.90 7.64 3.18
C GLN A 107 -1.85 6.59 3.53
N HIS A 108 -1.86 5.45 2.86
CA HIS A 108 -0.91 4.36 3.08
C HIS A 108 0.51 4.79 2.74
N GLU A 109 0.72 5.36 1.55
CA GLU A 109 2.04 5.81 1.11
C GLU A 109 2.53 7.01 1.93
N TYR A 110 1.63 7.92 2.32
CA TYR A 110 1.96 9.03 3.20
C TYR A 110 2.40 8.57 4.60
N ASP A 111 1.83 7.47 5.11
CA ASP A 111 2.25 6.87 6.38
C ASP A 111 3.71 6.39 6.31
N HIS A 112 4.11 5.74 5.23
CA HIS A 112 5.51 5.32 5.02
C HIS A 112 6.48 6.49 5.10
N LEU A 113 6.13 7.65 4.53
CA LEU A 113 6.95 8.86 4.59
C LEU A 113 7.09 9.42 6.01
N ASN A 114 6.19 9.04 6.92
CA ASN A 114 6.20 9.44 8.32
C ASN A 114 6.66 8.32 9.26
N GLY A 115 7.28 7.27 8.72
CA GLY A 115 7.80 6.15 9.50
C GLY A 115 6.72 5.27 10.13
N THR A 116 5.51 5.25 9.55
CA THR A 116 4.37 4.50 10.08
C THR A 116 3.95 3.42 9.07
N LEU A 117 3.70 2.21 9.55
CA LEU A 117 3.06 1.14 8.79
C LEU A 117 1.56 1.07 9.15
N TYR A 118 0.74 0.57 8.22
CA TYR A 118 -0.69 0.38 8.48
C TYR A 118 -0.97 -0.45 9.74
N VAL A 119 -0.11 -1.45 10.04
CA VAL A 119 -0.21 -2.28 11.23
C VAL A 119 -0.04 -1.52 12.55
N ASN A 120 0.56 -0.32 12.52
CA ASN A 120 0.68 0.57 13.68
C ASN A 120 -0.62 1.34 13.99
N ARG A 121 -1.57 1.33 13.04
CA ARG A 121 -2.87 2.01 13.15
C ARG A 121 -4.04 1.09 13.50
N LEU A 122 -3.78 -0.22 13.58
CA LEU A 122 -4.81 -1.21 13.85
C LEU A 122 -5.46 -1.02 15.21
N GLY A 123 -6.78 -1.21 15.28
CA GLY A 123 -7.50 -1.29 16.53
C GLY A 123 -7.05 -2.49 17.39
N ASP A 124 -7.34 -2.46 18.69
CA ASP A 124 -6.81 -3.38 19.70
C ASP A 124 -6.87 -4.86 19.33
N ARG A 125 -7.98 -5.31 18.74
CA ARG A 125 -8.18 -6.69 18.31
C ARG A 125 -7.13 -7.13 17.30
N TRP A 126 -6.95 -6.33 16.24
CA TRP A 126 -6.07 -6.62 15.13
C TRP A 126 -4.61 -6.34 15.49
N ALA A 127 -4.35 -5.32 16.31
CA ALA A 127 -3.02 -5.04 16.85
C ALA A 127 -2.48 -6.21 17.69
N ARG A 128 -3.33 -6.87 18.50
CA ARG A 128 -2.93 -8.07 19.25
C ARG A 128 -2.65 -9.26 18.31
N LYS A 129 -3.45 -9.43 17.25
CA LYS A 129 -3.21 -10.48 16.24
C LYS A 129 -1.89 -10.22 15.51
N TRP A 130 -1.67 -9.00 15.04
CA TRP A 130 -0.43 -8.59 14.41
C TRP A 130 0.80 -8.88 15.28
N LYS A 131 0.83 -8.42 16.53
CA LYS A 131 1.95 -8.66 17.45
C LYS A 131 2.28 -10.13 17.63
N ARG A 132 1.28 -11.00 17.65
CA ARG A 132 1.47 -12.46 17.75
C ARG A 132 2.08 -12.99 16.45
N THR A 133 1.54 -12.62 15.29
CA THR A 133 2.06 -13.05 13.98
C THR A 133 3.49 -12.54 13.77
N GLN A 134 3.76 -11.27 14.04
CA GLN A 134 5.09 -10.66 13.93
C GLN A 134 6.16 -11.43 14.69
N ARG A 135 5.82 -11.93 15.90
CA ARG A 135 6.75 -12.73 16.71
C ARG A 135 6.93 -14.14 16.16
N ALA A 136 5.83 -14.78 15.71
CA ALA A 136 5.84 -16.13 15.18
C ALA A 136 6.65 -16.21 13.87
N GLU A 137 6.45 -15.24 12.98
CA GLU A 137 7.11 -15.15 11.67
C GLU A 137 8.46 -14.43 11.73
N LYS A 138 8.90 -13.98 12.92
CA LYS A 138 10.16 -13.24 13.12
C LYS A 138 10.31 -11.99 12.23
N MET A 139 9.21 -11.33 11.89
CA MET A 139 9.20 -10.17 10.99
C MET A 139 9.85 -8.91 11.60
N ASN A 140 10.28 -8.95 12.85
CA ASN A 140 10.98 -7.87 13.54
C ASN A 140 12.51 -8.09 13.61
N VAL A 141 13.02 -9.05 12.88
CA VAL A 141 14.48 -9.31 12.81
C VAL A 141 15.07 -8.45 11.70
N PRO A 142 16.14 -7.66 11.98
CA PRO A 142 16.82 -6.89 10.96
C PRO A 142 17.35 -7.78 9.82
N GLY A 143 17.27 -7.28 8.58
CA GLY A 143 17.78 -7.97 7.39
C GLY A 143 16.79 -8.95 6.75
N VAL A 144 15.56 -9.05 7.25
CA VAL A 144 14.47 -9.74 6.54
C VAL A 144 13.97 -8.81 5.44
N THR A 145 14.27 -9.16 4.21
CA THR A 145 13.86 -8.43 3.00
C THR A 145 13.36 -9.42 1.95
N TRP A 146 12.63 -8.95 0.97
CA TRP A 146 12.33 -9.69 -0.24
C TRP A 146 12.53 -8.79 -1.46
N LEU A 147 12.95 -9.36 -2.57
CA LEU A 147 13.20 -8.65 -3.82
C LEU A 147 12.11 -8.99 -4.83
N PRO A 148 11.21 -8.04 -5.16
CA PRO A 148 10.20 -8.25 -6.17
C PRO A 148 10.81 -8.65 -7.52
N GLY A 149 10.26 -9.71 -8.13
CA GLY A 149 10.74 -10.26 -9.41
C GLY A 149 11.93 -11.22 -9.29
N GLU A 150 12.55 -11.36 -8.12
CA GLU A 150 13.65 -12.32 -7.87
C GLU A 150 13.23 -13.36 -6.83
N ASP A 151 12.67 -12.94 -5.71
CA ASP A 151 12.15 -13.82 -4.67
C ASP A 151 10.71 -14.26 -5.00
N ARG A 152 10.28 -15.40 -4.46
CA ARG A 152 8.89 -15.85 -4.56
C ARG A 152 7.96 -14.76 -4.01
N ASP A 153 6.88 -14.46 -4.75
CA ASP A 153 5.87 -13.51 -4.32
C ASP A 153 5.19 -13.96 -3.01
N PRO A 154 5.37 -13.20 -1.91
CA PRO A 154 4.78 -13.56 -0.62
C PRO A 154 3.26 -13.33 -0.55
N PHE A 155 2.65 -12.72 -1.57
CA PHE A 155 1.21 -12.47 -1.66
C PHE A 155 0.46 -13.56 -2.44
N GLY A 156 1.19 -14.49 -3.09
CA GLY A 156 0.62 -15.64 -3.79
C GLY A 156 0.07 -15.30 -5.18
N HIS A 157 0.44 -14.18 -5.79
CA HIS A 157 0.01 -13.85 -7.15
C HIS A 157 0.56 -14.83 -8.20
N ASP A 158 1.75 -15.40 -7.94
CA ASP A 158 2.36 -16.38 -8.84
C ASP A 158 1.55 -17.68 -8.94
N ASP A 159 0.81 -18.02 -7.89
CA ASP A 159 -0.03 -19.22 -7.86
C ASP A 159 -1.31 -19.06 -8.70
N VAL A 160 -1.80 -17.82 -8.88
CA VAL A 160 -3.03 -17.51 -9.65
C VAL A 160 -2.75 -17.57 -11.15
N ASP A 161 -1.59 -17.09 -11.61
CA ASP A 161 -1.21 -17.11 -13.03
C ASP A 161 -0.95 -18.56 -13.53
N ALA A 162 -0.55 -19.47 -12.63
CA ALA A 162 -0.34 -20.87 -12.98
C ALA A 162 -1.65 -21.62 -13.28
N ASP A 163 -2.74 -21.26 -12.60
CA ASP A 163 -4.06 -21.89 -12.80
C ASP A 163 -4.76 -21.38 -14.08
N GLU A 164 -4.52 -20.13 -14.50
CA GLU A 164 -5.08 -19.60 -15.75
C GLU A 164 -4.42 -20.22 -17.00
N VAL A 165 -3.14 -20.59 -16.93
CA VAL A 165 -2.40 -21.21 -18.05
C VAL A 165 -2.82 -22.68 -18.23
N THR A 166 -3.27 -23.37 -17.19
CA THR A 166 -3.68 -24.80 -17.28
C THR A 166 -5.15 -24.99 -17.64
N GLY A 167 -5.98 -23.95 -17.66
CA GLY A 167 -7.40 -23.99 -17.96
C GLY A 167 -7.79 -23.89 -19.44
N GLN A 168 -6.84 -23.86 -20.40
CA GLN A 168 -7.10 -23.78 -21.84
C GLN A 168 -6.58 -25.01 -22.61
N ALA A 169 -6.79 -26.19 -22.10
CA ALA A 169 -6.58 -27.42 -22.88
C ALA A 169 -7.66 -28.46 -22.51
N ASP A 170 -8.85 -28.28 -23.11
CA ASP A 170 -9.78 -29.37 -23.44
C ASP A 170 -10.76 -28.90 -24.53
#